data_9529e69112c117c6358020ff2fee9f49
#
_entry.id   9529e69112c117c6358020ff2fee9f49
#
_cell.length_a   1.000
_cell.length_b   1.000
_cell.length_c   1.000
_cell.angle_alpha   90.00
_cell.angle_beta   90.00
_cell.angle_gamma   90.00
#
_symmetry.space_group_name_H-M   'P 1'
#
loop_
_entity.id
_entity.type
_entity.pdbx_description
1 polymer ?
#
loop_
_entity_poly.entity_id
_entity_poly.type
_entity_poly.pdbx_seq_one_letter_code
_entity_poly.pdbx_strand_id
1 'polypeptide(L)'
;LIAHQLMAINGLFIFFIIPILTGFSHVYYLKYFKNKNYIKYLLIFLSISSTIHYWHKYIDKRDFADLNKVNLENAVDAKILDNKLSGLKWITPLYPKNPKEEILKLQEVINIIKNDTRNKTIVTDYQFISVILSSYDYSPNKYWFKYHVYPAKGNKYFQVYRNFFISKLKENKIEIVYTVKPLAGDDDVLETILSKNCVKKTQMTDILDSHLLLECEDLKN
;
A
#
# COMPACT_ATOMS: atom_id res chain seq x y z
N LEU A 1 -4.49 17.04 -17.99
CA LEU A 1 -4.65 16.65 -16.59
C LEU A 1 -5.85 15.74 -16.40
N ILE A 2 -7.08 16.14 -16.80
CA ILE A 2 -8.31 15.34 -16.66
C ILE A 2 -8.19 13.98 -17.37
N ALA A 3 -7.74 13.95 -18.63
CA ALA A 3 -7.56 12.70 -19.37
C ALA A 3 -6.59 11.74 -18.66
N HIS A 4 -5.49 12.25 -18.10
CA HIS A 4 -4.55 11.44 -17.34
C HIS A 4 -5.20 10.86 -16.06
N GLN A 5 -6.00 11.65 -15.35
CA GLN A 5 -6.69 11.17 -14.14
C GLN A 5 -7.75 10.11 -14.45
N LEU A 6 -8.46 10.26 -15.57
CA LEU A 6 -9.40 9.24 -16.05
C LEU A 6 -8.70 7.94 -16.44
N MET A 7 -7.56 8.04 -17.11
CA MET A 7 -6.75 6.87 -17.50
C MET A 7 -6.11 6.18 -16.28
N ALA A 8 -5.75 6.93 -15.26
CA ALA A 8 -5.19 6.42 -14.01
C ALA A 8 -6.25 5.89 -13.03
N ILE A 9 -7.54 5.89 -13.41
CA ILE A 9 -8.68 5.44 -12.57
C ILE A 9 -8.75 6.20 -11.22
N ASN A 10 -8.19 7.40 -11.16
CA ASN A 10 -8.16 8.24 -9.97
C ASN A 10 -9.44 9.06 -9.80
N GLY A 11 -10.57 8.38 -9.63
CA GLY A 11 -11.89 9.01 -9.51
C GLY A 11 -12.00 10.04 -8.38
N LEU A 12 -11.21 9.90 -7.32
CA LEU A 12 -11.18 10.86 -6.21
C LEU A 12 -10.68 12.25 -6.63
N PHE A 13 -9.72 12.34 -7.54
CA PHE A 13 -9.20 13.63 -8.00
C PHE A 13 -10.21 14.41 -8.84
N ILE A 14 -11.14 13.74 -9.51
CA ILE A 14 -12.21 14.42 -10.26
C ILE A 14 -13.10 15.20 -9.29
N PHE A 15 -13.37 14.67 -8.10
CA PHE A 15 -14.15 15.35 -7.08
C PHE A 15 -13.54 16.70 -6.68
N PHE A 16 -12.21 16.77 -6.48
CA PHE A 16 -11.52 18.02 -6.16
C PHE A 16 -11.44 19.01 -7.32
N ILE A 17 -11.58 18.55 -8.56
CA ILE A 17 -11.57 19.40 -9.76
C ILE A 17 -12.93 20.05 -10.00
N ILE A 18 -14.04 19.47 -9.53
CA ILE A 18 -15.39 20.00 -9.77
C ILE A 18 -15.53 21.47 -9.34
N PRO A 19 -15.13 21.91 -8.14
CA PRO A 19 -15.23 23.31 -7.74
C PRO A 19 -14.44 24.24 -8.67
N ILE A 20 -13.25 23.81 -9.09
CA ILE A 20 -12.37 24.57 -10.00
C ILE A 20 -13.04 24.72 -11.37
N LEU A 21 -13.55 23.63 -11.93
CA LEU A 21 -14.25 23.64 -13.22
C LEU A 21 -15.54 24.47 -13.16
N THR A 22 -16.25 24.42 -12.05
CA THR A 22 -17.43 25.24 -11.82
C THR A 22 -17.09 26.73 -11.81
N GLY A 23 -16.00 27.11 -11.13
CA GLY A 23 -15.49 28.48 -11.12
C GLY A 23 -15.12 28.98 -12.51
N PHE A 24 -14.36 28.21 -13.27
CA PHE A 24 -14.02 28.54 -14.66
C PHE A 24 -15.27 28.64 -15.55
N SER A 25 -16.19 27.69 -15.44
CA SER A 25 -17.45 27.69 -16.20
C SER A 25 -18.28 28.95 -15.90
N HIS A 26 -18.29 29.40 -14.64
CA HIS A 26 -18.98 30.63 -14.25
C HIS A 26 -18.34 31.89 -14.90
N VAL A 27 -17.01 31.98 -14.89
CA VAL A 27 -16.28 33.09 -15.54
C VAL A 27 -16.57 33.12 -17.05
N TYR A 28 -16.52 31.96 -17.73
CA TYR A 28 -16.84 31.85 -19.14
C TYR A 28 -18.31 32.20 -19.43
N TYR A 29 -19.22 31.78 -18.58
CA TYR A 29 -20.64 32.15 -18.69
C TYR A 29 -20.82 33.67 -18.64
N LEU A 30 -20.22 34.36 -17.66
CA LEU A 30 -20.33 35.81 -17.53
C LEU A 30 -19.73 36.54 -18.73
N LYS A 31 -18.64 36.03 -19.30
CA LYS A 31 -17.95 36.64 -20.44
C LYS A 31 -18.68 36.48 -21.76
N TYR A 32 -19.26 35.30 -22.03
CA TYR A 32 -19.76 34.96 -23.37
C TYR A 32 -21.28 34.72 -23.45
N PHE A 33 -21.93 34.40 -22.32
CA PHE A 33 -23.30 33.93 -22.30
C PHE A 33 -24.19 34.65 -21.29
N LYS A 34 -23.79 35.80 -20.78
CA LYS A 34 -24.45 36.56 -19.70
C LYS A 34 -25.98 36.71 -19.91
N ASN A 35 -26.46 36.83 -21.15
CA ASN A 35 -27.87 37.01 -21.46
C ASN A 35 -28.64 35.70 -21.66
N LYS A 36 -27.99 34.53 -21.49
CA LYS A 36 -28.62 33.20 -21.71
C LYS A 36 -28.80 32.47 -20.37
N ASN A 37 -29.80 32.88 -19.61
CA ASN A 37 -30.06 32.33 -18.27
C ASN A 37 -30.19 30.80 -18.22
N TYR A 38 -30.66 30.15 -19.29
CA TYR A 38 -30.75 28.70 -19.33
C TYR A 38 -29.40 28.01 -19.22
N ILE A 39 -28.34 28.59 -19.78
CA ILE A 39 -26.96 28.05 -19.66
C ILE A 39 -26.51 28.13 -18.21
N LYS A 40 -26.80 29.22 -17.50
CA LYS A 40 -26.49 29.39 -16.09
C LYS A 40 -27.15 28.27 -15.25
N TYR A 41 -28.45 28.05 -15.45
CA TYR A 41 -29.17 27.03 -14.70
C TYR A 41 -28.68 25.61 -15.03
N LEU A 42 -28.35 25.35 -16.32
CA LEU A 42 -27.76 24.07 -16.74
C LEU A 42 -26.40 23.81 -16.04
N LEU A 43 -25.51 24.80 -16.00
CA LEU A 43 -24.20 24.67 -15.32
C LEU A 43 -24.37 24.43 -13.80
N ILE A 44 -25.29 25.15 -13.16
CA ILE A 44 -25.58 24.94 -11.72
C ILE A 44 -26.10 23.52 -11.50
N PHE A 45 -27.07 23.08 -12.32
CA PHE A 45 -27.64 21.74 -12.24
C PHE A 45 -26.55 20.64 -12.40
N LEU A 46 -25.70 20.74 -13.42
CA LEU A 46 -24.60 19.79 -13.65
C LEU A 46 -23.62 19.77 -12.50
N SER A 47 -23.27 20.93 -11.95
CA SER A 47 -22.34 21.03 -10.81
C SER A 47 -22.92 20.37 -9.55
N ILE A 48 -24.18 20.66 -9.23
CA ILE A 48 -24.87 20.05 -8.08
C ILE A 48 -25.02 18.55 -8.27
N SER A 49 -25.49 18.10 -9.44
CA SER A 49 -25.67 16.67 -9.74
C SER A 49 -24.35 15.91 -9.67
N SER A 50 -23.27 16.46 -10.21
CA SER A 50 -21.92 15.87 -10.10
C SER A 50 -21.46 15.78 -8.65
N THR A 51 -21.65 16.84 -7.88
CA THR A 51 -21.28 16.87 -6.46
C THR A 51 -22.02 15.82 -5.66
N ILE A 52 -23.36 15.72 -5.84
CA ILE A 52 -24.19 14.71 -5.16
C ILE A 52 -23.78 13.31 -5.56
N HIS A 53 -23.55 13.06 -6.85
CA HIS A 53 -23.12 11.76 -7.34
C HIS A 53 -21.79 11.32 -6.71
N TYR A 54 -20.78 12.19 -6.68
CA TYR A 54 -19.48 11.88 -6.09
C TYR A 54 -19.53 11.81 -4.57
N TRP A 55 -20.35 12.63 -3.91
CA TRP A 55 -20.60 12.52 -2.49
C TRP A 55 -21.14 11.14 -2.13
N HIS A 56 -22.20 10.71 -2.80
CA HIS A 56 -22.81 9.40 -2.55
C HIS A 56 -21.86 8.23 -2.82
N LYS A 57 -21.05 8.33 -3.87
CA LYS A 57 -20.08 7.27 -4.23
C LYS A 57 -18.89 7.18 -3.28
N TYR A 58 -18.34 8.31 -2.85
CA TYR A 58 -17.03 8.35 -2.16
C TYR A 58 -17.11 8.73 -0.69
N ILE A 59 -18.22 9.23 -0.21
CA ILE A 59 -18.41 9.61 1.20
C ILE A 59 -19.45 8.73 1.86
N ASP A 60 -20.63 8.68 1.29
CA ASP A 60 -21.76 7.96 1.87
C ASP A 60 -21.60 6.43 1.70
N LYS A 61 -21.28 5.98 0.48
CA LYS A 61 -20.90 4.60 0.19
C LYS A 61 -19.36 4.46 0.14
N ARG A 62 -18.72 4.74 1.22
CA ARG A 62 -17.25 4.69 1.32
C ARG A 62 -16.75 3.25 1.24
N ASP A 63 -16.85 2.65 0.06
CA ASP A 63 -16.26 1.37 -0.25
C ASP A 63 -14.76 1.57 -0.43
N PHE A 64 -13.99 1.21 0.57
CA PHE A 64 -12.58 0.96 0.37
C PHE A 64 -12.49 -0.27 -0.55
N ALA A 65 -11.81 -0.14 -1.68
CA ALA A 65 -11.69 -1.19 -2.68
C ALA A 65 -11.25 -2.54 -2.07
N ASP A 66 -10.46 -2.47 -1.01
CA ASP A 66 -9.94 -3.64 -0.29
C ASP A 66 -10.94 -4.22 0.73
N LEU A 67 -12.03 -3.52 1.05
CA LEU A 67 -12.98 -3.90 2.11
C LEU A 67 -14.42 -4.10 1.65
N ASN A 68 -14.73 -4.02 0.34
CA ASN A 68 -16.10 -4.11 -0.18
C ASN A 68 -16.81 -5.45 0.07
N LYS A 69 -16.10 -6.48 0.51
CA LYS A 69 -16.68 -7.78 0.87
C LYS A 69 -16.57 -8.10 2.37
N VAL A 70 -16.18 -7.11 3.17
CA VAL A 70 -15.90 -7.29 4.59
C VAL A 70 -17.01 -6.66 5.41
N ASN A 71 -17.61 -7.42 6.35
CA ASN A 71 -18.53 -6.87 7.33
C ASN A 71 -17.73 -6.16 8.44
N LEU A 72 -17.78 -4.82 8.46
CA LEU A 72 -17.07 -4.01 9.42
C LEU A 72 -17.51 -4.22 10.89
N GLU A 73 -18.68 -4.81 11.12
CA GLU A 73 -19.13 -5.18 12.47
C GLU A 73 -18.25 -6.26 13.11
N ASN A 74 -17.60 -7.08 12.28
CA ASN A 74 -16.66 -8.10 12.75
C ASN A 74 -15.30 -7.52 13.15
N ALA A 75 -15.08 -6.23 12.90
CA ALA A 75 -13.81 -5.58 13.22
C ALA A 75 -13.54 -5.60 14.73
N VAL A 76 -12.32 -5.95 15.09
CA VAL A 76 -11.85 -6.00 16.47
C VAL A 76 -10.96 -4.80 16.80
N ASP A 77 -10.73 -4.53 18.08
CA ASP A 77 -9.81 -3.48 18.49
C ASP A 77 -8.37 -3.87 18.15
N ALA A 78 -7.67 -3.05 17.38
CA ALA A 78 -6.29 -3.29 17.01
C ALA A 78 -5.31 -3.21 18.19
N LYS A 79 -5.73 -2.66 19.33
CA LYS A 79 -4.99 -2.68 20.60
C LYS A 79 -4.65 -4.11 21.05
N ILE A 80 -5.44 -5.10 20.63
CA ILE A 80 -5.14 -6.52 20.93
C ILE A 80 -3.79 -6.91 20.33
N LEU A 81 -3.42 -6.36 19.18
CA LEU A 81 -2.13 -6.62 18.56
C LEU A 81 -0.98 -5.88 19.29
N ASP A 82 -1.15 -4.58 19.48
CA ASP A 82 -0.19 -3.74 20.23
C ASP A 82 -0.87 -2.45 20.74
N ASN A 83 -0.45 -1.96 21.90
CA ASN A 83 -0.99 -0.74 22.49
C ASN A 83 -0.82 0.51 21.62
N LYS A 84 0.19 0.56 20.77
CA LYS A 84 0.44 1.66 19.81
C LYS A 84 -0.65 1.79 18.76
N LEU A 85 -1.46 0.74 18.55
CA LEU A 85 -2.60 0.73 17.64
C LEU A 85 -3.94 1.03 18.34
N SER A 86 -3.90 1.52 19.58
CA SER A 86 -5.10 1.88 20.32
C SER A 86 -5.95 2.90 19.56
N GLY A 87 -7.26 2.70 19.56
CA GLY A 87 -8.22 3.54 18.83
C GLY A 87 -8.47 3.13 17.38
N LEU A 88 -7.69 2.18 16.85
CA LEU A 88 -7.90 1.62 15.52
C LEU A 88 -8.74 0.34 15.59
N LYS A 89 -9.50 0.09 14.52
CA LYS A 89 -10.21 -1.17 14.31
C LYS A 89 -9.47 -2.02 13.30
N TRP A 90 -9.40 -3.32 13.56
CA TRP A 90 -8.70 -4.30 12.73
C TRP A 90 -9.67 -5.24 12.04
N ILE A 91 -9.62 -5.26 10.74
CA ILE A 91 -10.26 -6.26 9.89
C ILE A 91 -9.60 -6.22 8.51
N THR A 92 -9.41 -7.37 7.88
CA THR A 92 -8.84 -7.48 6.54
C THR A 92 -9.68 -8.42 5.67
N PRO A 93 -9.57 -8.35 4.35
CA PRO A 93 -10.21 -9.30 3.43
C PRO A 93 -9.73 -10.74 3.59
N LEU A 94 -8.58 -10.94 4.21
CA LEU A 94 -7.99 -12.27 4.43
C LEU A 94 -8.69 -13.03 5.55
N TYR A 95 -9.09 -12.29 6.60
CA TYR A 95 -9.76 -12.84 7.78
C TYR A 95 -11.08 -12.12 8.07
N PRO A 96 -12.03 -12.06 7.11
CA PRO A 96 -13.23 -11.21 7.22
C PRO A 96 -14.21 -11.69 8.30
N LYS A 97 -14.12 -12.97 8.68
CA LYS A 97 -14.97 -13.57 9.72
C LYS A 97 -14.28 -13.70 11.08
N ASN A 98 -12.96 -13.82 11.08
CA ASN A 98 -12.17 -14.04 12.31
C ASN A 98 -10.89 -13.20 12.33
N PRO A 99 -10.99 -11.88 12.44
CA PRO A 99 -9.82 -11.01 12.46
C PRO A 99 -8.89 -11.23 13.67
N LYS A 100 -9.38 -11.86 14.75
CA LYS A 100 -8.54 -12.22 15.91
C LYS A 100 -7.49 -13.27 15.55
N GLU A 101 -7.81 -14.21 14.65
CA GLU A 101 -6.86 -15.23 14.20
C GLU A 101 -5.66 -14.58 13.49
N GLU A 102 -5.93 -13.59 12.62
CA GLU A 102 -4.87 -12.83 11.97
C GLU A 102 -3.98 -12.10 12.98
N ILE A 103 -4.60 -11.46 13.97
CA ILE A 103 -3.87 -10.76 15.05
C ILE A 103 -2.95 -11.73 15.81
N LEU A 104 -3.41 -12.92 16.16
CA LEU A 104 -2.58 -13.91 16.87
C LEU A 104 -1.37 -14.33 16.04
N LYS A 105 -1.55 -14.59 14.73
CA LYS A 105 -0.45 -14.89 13.81
C LYS A 105 0.54 -13.75 13.71
N LEU A 106 0.06 -12.52 13.62
CA LEU A 106 0.91 -11.33 13.58
C LEU A 106 1.66 -11.07 14.89
N GLN A 107 1.06 -11.38 16.05
CA GLN A 107 1.75 -11.31 17.35
C GLN A 107 2.93 -12.29 17.40
N GLU A 108 2.75 -13.52 16.92
CA GLU A 108 3.81 -14.51 16.81
C GLU A 108 4.94 -14.00 15.92
N VAL A 109 4.62 -13.51 14.74
CA VAL A 109 5.58 -12.92 13.79
C VAL A 109 6.36 -11.76 14.42
N ILE A 110 5.67 -10.82 15.06
CA ILE A 110 6.29 -9.66 15.72
C ILE A 110 7.24 -10.11 16.82
N ASN A 111 6.86 -11.12 17.62
CA ASN A 111 7.71 -11.66 18.67
C ASN A 111 8.97 -12.32 18.11
N ILE A 112 8.87 -13.10 17.04
CA ILE A 112 10.04 -13.69 16.37
C ILE A 112 10.99 -12.60 15.88
N ILE A 113 10.47 -11.62 15.14
CA ILE A 113 11.30 -10.55 14.56
C ILE A 113 11.92 -9.68 15.66
N LYS A 114 11.17 -9.39 16.74
CA LYS A 114 11.66 -8.57 17.87
C LYS A 114 12.79 -9.23 18.63
N ASN A 115 12.76 -10.54 18.78
CA ASN A 115 13.77 -11.31 19.51
C ASN A 115 15.06 -11.57 18.71
N ASP A 116 15.03 -11.33 17.41
CA ASP A 116 16.23 -11.44 16.57
C ASP A 116 17.09 -10.16 16.70
N THR A 117 18.34 -10.32 17.07
CA THR A 117 19.29 -9.21 17.28
C THR A 117 20.08 -8.83 16.03
N ARG A 118 19.99 -9.62 14.94
CA ARG A 118 20.70 -9.38 13.69
C ARG A 118 20.20 -8.12 12.98
N ASN A 119 21.05 -7.54 12.15
CA ASN A 119 20.62 -6.48 11.23
C ASN A 119 19.65 -7.07 10.22
N LYS A 120 18.44 -6.55 10.21
CA LYS A 120 17.32 -7.11 9.46
C LYS A 120 16.55 -6.07 8.66
N THR A 121 15.90 -6.52 7.62
CA THR A 121 14.84 -5.78 6.94
C THR A 121 13.60 -6.64 6.80
N ILE A 122 12.45 -5.99 6.60
CA ILE A 122 11.15 -6.66 6.54
C ILE A 122 10.52 -6.34 5.19
N VAL A 123 10.13 -7.39 4.49
CA VAL A 123 9.33 -7.33 3.26
C VAL A 123 7.90 -7.65 3.64
N THR A 124 7.02 -6.64 3.63
CA THR A 124 5.64 -6.81 4.09
C THR A 124 4.75 -5.69 3.57
N ASP A 125 3.47 -5.98 3.39
CA ASP A 125 2.44 -4.97 3.18
C ASP A 125 1.81 -4.50 4.51
N TYR A 126 2.16 -5.14 5.63
CA TYR A 126 1.78 -4.73 6.98
C TYR A 126 2.73 -3.63 7.52
N GLN A 127 2.56 -2.40 7.04
CA GLN A 127 3.46 -1.28 7.34
C GLN A 127 3.57 -0.88 8.81
N PHE A 128 2.56 -1.18 9.61
CA PHE A 128 2.54 -0.89 11.05
C PHE A 128 3.55 -1.74 11.85
N ILE A 129 4.10 -2.84 11.28
CA ILE A 129 5.08 -3.70 11.98
C ILE A 129 6.29 -2.88 12.41
N SER A 130 6.82 -2.00 11.57
CA SER A 130 7.93 -1.12 11.91
C SER A 130 7.60 -0.16 13.07
N VAL A 131 6.36 0.31 13.14
CA VAL A 131 5.87 1.16 14.24
C VAL A 131 5.82 0.39 15.55
N ILE A 132 5.32 -0.87 15.53
CA ILE A 132 5.27 -1.73 16.72
C ILE A 132 6.68 -2.05 17.22
N LEU A 133 7.56 -2.47 16.32
CA LEU A 133 8.94 -2.84 16.68
C LEU A 133 9.77 -1.66 17.20
N SER A 134 9.37 -0.42 16.93
CA SER A 134 10.16 0.80 17.25
C SER A 134 11.60 0.74 16.72
N SER A 135 11.84 -0.09 15.74
CA SER A 135 13.12 -0.27 15.08
C SER A 135 13.07 0.34 13.70
N TYR A 136 14.22 0.85 13.26
CA TYR A 136 14.35 1.32 11.90
C TYR A 136 14.27 0.11 10.96
N ASP A 137 13.28 0.08 10.10
CA ASP A 137 13.16 -0.92 9.05
C ASP A 137 13.87 -0.38 7.81
N TYR A 138 14.98 -0.99 7.45
CA TYR A 138 15.78 -0.62 6.28
C TYR A 138 15.14 -1.07 4.96
N SER A 139 13.84 -1.33 4.94
CA SER A 139 13.14 -1.74 3.73
C SER A 139 13.28 -0.67 2.62
N PRO A 140 13.78 -1.02 1.44
CA PRO A 140 13.91 -0.09 0.33
C PRO A 140 12.56 0.36 -0.23
N ASN A 141 11.50 -0.38 0.02
CA ASN A 141 10.14 -0.09 -0.41
C ASN A 141 9.19 0.00 0.76
N LYS A 142 8.21 0.92 0.67
CA LYS A 142 7.09 1.00 1.62
C LYS A 142 6.03 -0.08 1.36
N TYR A 143 5.87 -0.48 0.09
CA TYR A 143 4.88 -1.46 -0.37
C TYR A 143 5.55 -2.44 -1.30
N TRP A 144 4.98 -3.64 -1.39
CA TRP A 144 5.53 -4.71 -2.21
C TRP A 144 4.60 -5.11 -3.35
N PHE A 145 3.85 -4.14 -3.89
CA PHE A 145 3.01 -4.34 -5.07
C PHE A 145 3.87 -4.50 -6.33
N LYS A 146 3.87 -5.70 -6.85
CA LYS A 146 4.54 -6.03 -8.13
C LYS A 146 4.02 -5.13 -9.26
N TYR A 147 4.88 -4.69 -10.13
CA TYR A 147 4.64 -3.78 -11.27
C TYR A 147 4.27 -2.33 -10.90
N HIS A 148 3.81 -2.05 -9.71
CA HIS A 148 3.41 -0.71 -9.31
C HIS A 148 4.48 0.02 -8.49
N VAL A 149 5.19 -0.70 -7.64
CA VAL A 149 6.19 -0.11 -6.73
C VAL A 149 7.60 -0.53 -7.10
N TYR A 150 7.79 -1.73 -7.59
CA TYR A 150 9.09 -2.20 -8.09
C TYR A 150 8.94 -2.88 -9.47
N PRO A 151 9.96 -2.76 -10.34
CA PRO A 151 9.91 -3.32 -11.67
C PRO A 151 10.04 -4.84 -11.61
N ALA A 152 9.19 -5.55 -12.38
CA ALA A 152 9.31 -7.00 -12.53
C ALA A 152 10.49 -7.38 -13.42
N LYS A 153 10.93 -8.62 -13.31
CA LYS A 153 11.95 -9.20 -14.18
C LYS A 153 11.51 -9.06 -15.65
N GLY A 154 12.38 -8.54 -16.50
CA GLY A 154 12.08 -8.21 -17.90
C GLY A 154 11.70 -6.74 -18.13
N ASN A 155 11.39 -5.96 -17.09
CA ASN A 155 11.25 -4.52 -17.25
C ASN A 155 12.63 -3.86 -17.47
N LYS A 156 12.69 -2.83 -18.33
CA LYS A 156 13.93 -2.10 -18.64
C LYS A 156 14.63 -1.50 -17.41
N TYR A 157 13.91 -1.23 -16.35
CA TYR A 157 14.44 -0.67 -15.10
C TYR A 157 14.76 -1.72 -14.05
N PHE A 158 14.49 -3.00 -14.30
CA PHE A 158 14.68 -4.05 -13.31
C PHE A 158 16.12 -4.12 -12.78
N GLN A 159 17.12 -4.05 -13.68
CA GLN A 159 18.51 -4.15 -13.26
C GLN A 159 18.95 -2.96 -12.40
N VAL A 160 18.48 -1.76 -12.70
CA VAL A 160 18.74 -0.56 -11.89
C VAL A 160 18.14 -0.71 -10.49
N TYR A 161 16.91 -1.18 -10.43
CA TYR A 161 16.25 -1.44 -9.15
C TYR A 161 16.94 -2.56 -8.35
N ARG A 162 17.31 -3.66 -9.01
CA ARG A 162 18.05 -4.76 -8.40
C ARG A 162 19.35 -4.27 -7.76
N ASN A 163 20.14 -3.48 -8.47
CA ASN A 163 21.37 -2.92 -7.97
C ASN A 163 21.13 -1.99 -6.77
N PHE A 164 20.09 -1.13 -6.86
CA PHE A 164 19.67 -0.28 -5.75
C PHE A 164 19.30 -1.11 -4.51
N PHE A 165 18.51 -2.16 -4.67
CA PHE A 165 18.10 -3.02 -3.57
C PHE A 165 19.32 -3.69 -2.89
N ILE A 166 20.21 -4.27 -3.69
CA ILE A 166 21.44 -4.89 -3.21
C ILE A 166 22.34 -3.88 -2.49
N SER A 167 22.50 -2.66 -3.03
CA SER A 167 23.28 -1.61 -2.36
C SER A 167 22.71 -1.26 -0.99
N LYS A 168 21.37 -1.23 -0.85
CA LYS A 168 20.73 -0.97 0.45
C LYS A 168 20.94 -2.10 1.46
N LEU A 169 20.93 -3.34 1.02
CA LEU A 169 21.29 -4.47 1.90
C LEU A 169 22.73 -4.34 2.41
N LYS A 170 23.68 -4.00 1.52
CA LYS A 170 25.10 -3.83 1.88
C LYS A 170 25.33 -2.63 2.80
N GLU A 171 24.84 -1.45 2.42
CA GLU A 171 24.96 -0.21 3.18
C GLU A 171 24.51 -0.37 4.64
N ASN A 172 23.41 -1.11 4.84
CA ASN A 172 22.83 -1.31 6.16
C ASN A 172 23.30 -2.63 6.82
N LYS A 173 24.25 -3.33 6.20
CA LYS A 173 24.81 -4.60 6.72
C LYS A 173 23.74 -5.60 7.10
N ILE A 174 22.71 -5.74 6.25
CA ILE A 174 21.60 -6.64 6.51
C ILE A 174 22.07 -8.09 6.45
N GLU A 175 21.76 -8.86 7.49
CA GLU A 175 22.11 -10.27 7.61
C GLU A 175 20.93 -11.18 7.29
N ILE A 176 19.72 -10.68 7.55
CA ILE A 176 18.48 -11.45 7.37
C ILE A 176 17.35 -10.57 6.83
N VAL A 177 16.56 -11.13 5.93
CA VAL A 177 15.33 -10.51 5.43
C VAL A 177 14.14 -11.37 5.86
N TYR A 178 13.16 -10.73 6.49
CA TYR A 178 11.90 -11.37 6.83
C TYR A 178 10.84 -11.03 5.79
N THR A 179 10.11 -12.04 5.31
CA THR A 179 8.93 -11.84 4.44
C THR A 179 7.68 -12.21 5.22
N VAL A 180 6.82 -11.23 5.47
CA VAL A 180 5.52 -11.45 6.13
C VAL A 180 4.42 -11.47 5.08
N LYS A 181 3.76 -12.60 4.96
CA LYS A 181 2.72 -12.87 3.96
C LYS A 181 1.31 -12.50 4.46
N PRO A 182 0.38 -12.29 3.54
CA PRO A 182 0.59 -12.28 2.09
C PRO A 182 1.18 -10.94 1.63
N LEU A 183 1.87 -10.99 0.51
CA LEU A 183 2.25 -9.80 -0.23
C LEU A 183 1.28 -9.60 -1.40
N ALA A 184 0.92 -8.36 -1.69
CA ALA A 184 -0.02 -8.04 -2.76
C ALA A 184 0.50 -8.30 -4.18
N GLY A 185 1.74 -8.73 -4.31
CA GLY A 185 2.35 -8.94 -5.62
C GLY A 185 3.04 -10.27 -5.82
N ASP A 186 3.94 -10.63 -4.95
CA ASP A 186 4.79 -11.81 -5.15
C ASP A 186 5.46 -12.19 -3.82
N ASP A 187 5.14 -13.36 -3.30
CA ASP A 187 5.76 -13.86 -2.07
C ASP A 187 7.25 -14.18 -2.24
N ASP A 188 7.73 -14.29 -3.47
CA ASP A 188 9.11 -14.66 -3.80
C ASP A 188 9.92 -13.48 -4.38
N VAL A 189 9.62 -12.26 -3.95
CA VAL A 189 10.29 -11.05 -4.42
C VAL A 189 11.81 -11.13 -4.27
N LEU A 190 12.32 -11.71 -3.17
CA LEU A 190 13.75 -11.86 -2.93
C LEU A 190 14.41 -12.84 -3.88
N GLU A 191 13.74 -13.94 -4.24
CA GLU A 191 14.26 -14.92 -5.22
C GLU A 191 14.34 -14.34 -6.65
N THR A 192 13.57 -13.27 -6.88
CA THR A 192 13.63 -12.53 -8.15
C THR A 192 14.82 -11.56 -8.17
N ILE A 193 15.14 -10.94 -7.04
CA ILE A 193 16.18 -9.90 -6.91
C ILE A 193 17.54 -10.50 -6.65
N LEU A 194 17.64 -11.50 -5.77
CA LEU A 194 18.91 -12.14 -5.37
C LEU A 194 19.07 -13.49 -6.08
N SER A 195 20.31 -13.88 -6.32
CA SER A 195 20.64 -15.21 -6.82
C SER A 195 20.34 -16.27 -5.76
N LYS A 196 19.90 -17.45 -6.16
CA LYS A 196 19.50 -18.54 -5.22
C LYS A 196 20.59 -18.94 -4.23
N ASN A 197 21.86 -18.86 -4.63
CA ASN A 197 23.00 -19.15 -3.78
C ASN A 197 23.32 -18.04 -2.76
N CYS A 198 22.67 -16.90 -2.85
CA CYS A 198 22.84 -15.76 -1.92
C CYS A 198 21.86 -15.80 -0.73
N VAL A 199 20.89 -16.69 -0.75
CA VAL A 199 19.80 -16.68 0.21
C VAL A 199 19.47 -18.10 0.67
N LYS A 200 19.41 -18.29 1.99
CA LYS A 200 18.87 -19.50 2.59
C LYS A 200 17.50 -19.20 3.17
N LYS A 201 16.46 -19.64 2.49
CA LYS A 201 15.05 -19.49 2.90
C LYS A 201 14.70 -20.52 3.95
N THR A 202 14.01 -20.12 5.01
CA THR A 202 13.42 -20.99 6.03
C THR A 202 12.02 -20.48 6.35
N GLN A 203 11.04 -21.32 6.25
CA GLN A 203 9.68 -21.00 6.71
C GLN A 203 9.64 -21.09 8.23
N MET A 204 9.32 -20.00 8.90
CA MET A 204 9.25 -19.89 10.36
C MET A 204 7.84 -20.16 10.87
N THR A 205 6.83 -19.58 10.19
CA THR A 205 5.40 -19.83 10.44
C THR A 205 4.66 -19.92 9.09
N ASP A 206 3.34 -20.11 9.11
CA ASP A 206 2.54 -20.12 7.87
C ASP A 206 2.53 -18.76 7.13
N ILE A 207 2.78 -17.67 7.84
CA ILE A 207 2.84 -16.31 7.26
C ILE A 207 4.20 -15.63 7.35
N LEU A 208 5.24 -16.31 7.86
CA LEU A 208 6.58 -15.74 8.02
C LEU A 208 7.64 -16.63 7.41
N ASP A 209 8.34 -16.11 6.41
CA ASP A 209 9.58 -16.67 5.90
C ASP A 209 10.77 -15.82 6.36
N SER A 210 11.88 -16.48 6.70
CA SER A 210 13.17 -15.84 6.91
C SER A 210 14.11 -16.18 5.78
N HIS A 211 14.90 -15.21 5.37
CA HIS A 211 15.89 -15.32 4.30
C HIS A 211 17.24 -14.87 4.84
N LEU A 212 18.05 -15.82 5.28
CA LEU A 212 19.42 -15.56 5.71
C LEU A 212 20.29 -15.22 4.50
N LEU A 213 20.94 -14.06 4.52
CA LEU A 213 21.84 -13.65 3.45
C LEU A 213 23.19 -14.38 3.59
N LEU A 214 23.65 -14.98 2.50
CA LEU A 214 24.90 -15.71 2.43
C LEU A 214 25.94 -14.90 1.64
N GLU A 215 27.22 -15.14 1.92
CA GLU A 215 28.29 -14.58 1.10
C GLU A 215 28.21 -15.13 -0.34
N CYS A 216 28.00 -14.24 -1.30
CA CYS A 216 27.87 -14.57 -2.71
C CYS A 216 28.33 -13.40 -3.59
N GLU A 217 28.42 -13.62 -4.90
CA GLU A 217 28.86 -12.57 -5.84
C GLU A 217 28.00 -11.32 -5.81
N ASP A 218 26.67 -11.44 -5.66
CA ASP A 218 25.75 -10.29 -5.58
C ASP A 218 26.02 -9.43 -4.34
N LEU A 219 26.49 -10.04 -3.24
CA LEU A 219 26.68 -9.40 -1.94
C LEU A 219 28.15 -9.12 -1.62
N LYS A 220 29.11 -9.57 -2.44
CA LYS A 220 30.53 -9.17 -2.33
C LYS A 220 30.70 -7.67 -2.61
N ASN A 221 31.61 -7.04 -1.91
CA ASN A 221 31.99 -5.63 -2.09
C ASN A 221 32.72 -5.39 -3.40
#